data_c599b49e7d2fdd0426849ae7f82e1fc9
#
_entry.id   c599b49e7d2fdd0426849ae7f82e1fc9
#
_cell.length_a   1.000
_cell.length_b   1.000
_cell.length_c   1.000
_cell.angle_alpha   90.00
_cell.angle_beta   90.00
_cell.angle_gamma   90.00
#
_symmetry.space_group_name_H-M   'P 1'
#
loop_
_entity.id
_entity.type
_entity.pdbx_description
1 polymer ?
#
loop_
_entity_poly.entity_id
_entity_poly.type
_entity_poly.pdbx_seq_one_letter_code
_entity_poly.pdbx_strand_id
1 'polypeptide(L)'
;MPASILALALVKGLVWTLALPPWYGPDEPSHFAYVQMLAIEGRVPHFAAPRDDGRDVPADIQCSEHNMGFRLNGPFFAEPPFGPDPARCDQPDTPAAQRPEVPTSSSAGYSPLYYAAGVPFYDLVKDAPVETRLQAVRLLSVLLGVAAAGFAYLAGFWAFDRRRVLAAATAVVATLQPMASQQFAIVNNDALLIAAGAAFFWRFFRALRRGMGLGDIVWMAALVGLAYLAKPQGAFLAPLVLIPLWLTRREDGWRSLLLRAGVFVALLGGVVALGILANLILQGQAVPQASQPITRALGLRAYVHELISDRFTHLYWLLVVSAWGHFVWVSASLPPPTFTVILVVYLLALAGVIRVALIRRPGVTVMVSALLSVLVVGALLIGLEALLFRKSGALILQGRSFLELLPAVAVVIVGGLVALLPRGCERAGAVAVTLAALALNVFSLMVLLETLFG
;
A
#
# COMPACT_ATOMS: atom_id res chain seq x y z
N MET A 1 -19.48 7.51 -15.76
CA MET A 1 -19.06 6.44 -14.82
C MET A 1 -17.58 6.51 -14.40
N PRO A 2 -16.55 6.52 -15.28
CA PRO A 2 -15.18 6.70 -14.80
C PRO A 2 -14.97 8.02 -14.06
N ALA A 3 -15.47 9.12 -14.59
CA ALA A 3 -15.36 10.43 -13.94
C ALA A 3 -15.97 10.45 -12.52
N SER A 4 -17.10 9.79 -12.31
CA SER A 4 -17.72 9.70 -10.97
C SER A 4 -16.85 8.91 -9.97
N ILE A 5 -16.14 7.88 -10.44
CA ILE A 5 -15.22 7.10 -9.59
C ILE A 5 -13.99 7.94 -9.22
N LEU A 6 -13.43 8.69 -10.18
CA LEU A 6 -12.31 9.60 -9.91
C LEU A 6 -12.71 10.72 -8.95
N ALA A 7 -13.90 11.30 -9.14
CA ALA A 7 -14.45 12.30 -8.22
C ALA A 7 -14.66 11.72 -6.81
N LEU A 8 -15.23 10.51 -6.69
CA LEU A 8 -15.37 9.80 -5.42
C LEU A 8 -14.02 9.59 -4.74
N ALA A 9 -13.01 9.14 -5.49
CA ALA A 9 -11.67 8.92 -4.97
C ALA A 9 -11.04 10.23 -4.46
N LEU A 10 -11.20 11.32 -5.21
CA LEU A 10 -10.71 12.64 -4.82
C LEU A 10 -11.39 13.14 -3.55
N VAL A 11 -12.73 13.16 -3.53
CA VAL A 11 -13.49 13.63 -2.37
C VAL A 11 -13.16 12.79 -1.13
N LYS A 12 -13.16 11.45 -1.27
CA LYS A 12 -12.80 10.55 -0.19
C LYS A 12 -11.34 10.83 0.30
N GLY A 13 -10.39 10.99 -0.62
CA GLY A 13 -8.99 11.29 -0.27
C GLY A 13 -8.87 12.59 0.53
N LEU A 14 -9.54 13.65 0.09
CA LEU A 14 -9.55 14.95 0.79
C LEU A 14 -10.21 14.83 2.18
N VAL A 15 -11.35 14.14 2.28
CA VAL A 15 -12.03 13.95 3.58
C VAL A 15 -11.15 13.19 4.57
N TRP A 16 -10.52 12.09 4.15
CA TRP A 16 -9.62 11.34 5.01
C TRP A 16 -8.36 12.14 5.40
N THR A 17 -7.80 12.94 4.45
CA THR A 17 -6.64 13.79 4.71
C THR A 17 -6.95 14.86 5.76
N LEU A 18 -8.15 15.46 5.72
CA LEU A 18 -8.59 16.45 6.70
C LEU A 18 -8.96 15.82 8.05
N ALA A 19 -9.44 14.57 8.05
CA ALA A 19 -9.80 13.85 9.26
C ALA A 19 -8.58 13.37 10.08
N LEU A 20 -7.44 13.13 9.41
CA LEU A 20 -6.22 12.65 10.07
C LEU A 20 -5.37 13.82 10.57
N PRO A 21 -5.16 13.95 11.89
CA PRO A 21 -4.26 14.96 12.45
C PRO A 21 -2.85 14.85 11.85
N PRO A 22 -2.04 15.91 11.90
CA PRO A 22 -0.62 15.84 11.55
C PRO A 22 0.09 14.71 12.32
N TRP A 23 0.97 13.97 11.62
CA TRP A 23 1.85 12.93 12.17
C TRP A 23 1.15 11.62 12.60
N TYR A 24 -0.15 11.51 12.49
CA TYR A 24 -0.91 10.32 12.87
C TYR A 24 -0.85 9.19 11.83
N GLY A 25 -0.28 9.46 10.66
CA GLY A 25 0.06 8.42 9.69
C GLY A 25 1.29 7.59 10.14
N PRO A 26 1.28 6.26 9.98
CA PRO A 26 2.45 5.45 10.27
C PRO A 26 3.68 5.93 9.48
N ASP A 27 4.79 6.20 10.20
CA ASP A 27 6.07 6.68 9.67
C ASP A 27 6.01 8.06 8.95
N GLU A 28 4.87 8.78 9.02
CA GLU A 28 4.63 10.01 8.27
C GLU A 28 5.66 11.11 8.55
N PRO A 29 6.13 11.35 9.81
CA PRO A 29 7.18 12.31 10.05
C PRO A 29 8.46 12.05 9.25
N SER A 30 8.92 10.80 9.23
CA SER A 30 10.08 10.38 8.46
C SER A 30 9.90 10.53 6.96
N HIS A 31 8.72 10.21 6.45
CA HIS A 31 8.39 10.36 5.03
C HIS A 31 8.31 11.84 4.61
N PHE A 32 7.71 12.68 5.44
CA PHE A 32 7.64 14.12 5.17
C PHE A 32 9.02 14.78 5.30
N ALA A 33 9.81 14.40 6.33
CA ALA A 33 11.19 14.87 6.48
C ALA A 33 12.02 14.61 5.22
N TYR A 34 11.85 13.47 4.58
CA TYR A 34 12.52 13.15 3.32
C TYR A 34 12.18 14.17 2.21
N VAL A 35 10.89 14.51 2.05
CA VAL A 35 10.45 15.53 1.08
C VAL A 35 11.09 16.89 1.41
N GLN A 36 11.04 17.31 2.68
CA GLN A 36 11.59 18.58 3.13
C GLN A 36 13.11 18.69 2.90
N MET A 37 13.87 17.64 3.22
CA MET A 37 15.30 17.58 2.98
C MET A 37 15.66 17.67 1.49
N LEU A 38 14.90 16.97 0.62
CA LEU A 38 15.08 17.10 -0.82
C LEU A 38 14.79 18.52 -1.30
N ALA A 39 13.73 19.17 -0.79
CA ALA A 39 13.32 20.51 -1.20
C ALA A 39 14.29 21.59 -0.71
N ILE A 40 14.74 21.52 0.54
CA ILE A 40 15.55 22.60 1.14
C ILE A 40 17.05 22.34 1.00
N GLU A 41 17.48 21.09 1.23
CA GLU A 41 18.91 20.75 1.36
C GLU A 41 19.45 20.04 0.10
N GLY A 42 18.56 19.60 -0.82
CA GLY A 42 18.95 18.88 -2.03
C GLY A 42 19.57 17.50 -1.76
N ARG A 43 19.37 16.97 -0.56
CA ARG A 43 19.91 15.67 -0.13
C ARG A 43 18.84 14.68 0.31
N VAL A 44 19.21 13.41 0.36
CA VAL A 44 18.40 12.34 0.97
C VAL A 44 18.75 12.18 2.45
N PRO A 45 17.82 11.72 3.31
CA PRO A 45 18.12 11.41 4.69
C PRO A 45 19.09 10.24 4.79
N HIS A 46 19.95 10.26 5.80
CA HIS A 46 20.87 9.17 6.09
C HIS A 46 20.29 8.19 7.11
N PHE A 47 20.65 6.90 6.96
CA PHE A 47 20.55 5.99 8.09
C PHE A 47 21.59 6.39 9.12
N ALA A 48 21.17 6.79 10.32
CA ALA A 48 22.10 6.97 11.40
C ALA A 48 22.69 5.63 11.79
N ALA A 49 24.03 5.61 11.92
CA ALA A 49 24.69 4.56 12.66
C ALA A 49 24.19 4.58 14.11
N PRO A 50 24.13 3.42 14.83
CA PRO A 50 23.61 3.35 16.20
C PRO A 50 24.31 4.24 17.25
N ARG A 51 25.31 5.01 16.84
CA ARG A 51 26.15 5.89 17.69
C ARG A 51 26.11 7.37 17.32
N ASP A 52 25.50 7.73 16.20
CA ASP A 52 25.28 9.13 15.91
C ASP A 52 23.97 9.54 16.57
N ASP A 53 23.95 10.70 17.23
CA ASP A 53 22.76 11.38 17.75
C ASP A 53 21.77 11.70 16.62
N GLY A 54 21.99 11.10 15.52
CA GLY A 54 21.66 11.17 14.16
C GLY A 54 20.19 11.06 13.86
N ARG A 55 19.51 12.09 14.24
CA ARG A 55 18.12 12.27 13.89
C ARG A 55 18.08 13.14 12.65
N ASP A 56 18.06 12.46 11.54
CA ASP A 56 17.92 13.14 10.27
C ASP A 56 16.42 13.47 10.03
N VAL A 57 15.83 14.18 11.00
CA VAL A 57 14.50 14.76 10.94
C VAL A 57 14.61 16.23 11.32
N PRO A 58 14.14 17.18 10.48
CA PRO A 58 14.18 18.61 10.75
C PRO A 58 13.54 19.02 12.06
N ALA A 59 14.08 20.08 12.69
CA ALA A 59 13.69 20.51 14.03
C ALA A 59 12.24 20.98 14.13
N ASP A 60 11.70 21.61 13.09
CA ASP A 60 10.31 22.04 13.00
C ASP A 60 9.33 20.85 13.01
N ILE A 61 9.67 19.75 12.34
CA ILE A 61 8.89 18.51 12.36
C ILE A 61 8.90 17.91 13.77
N GLN A 62 10.08 17.78 14.40
CA GLN A 62 10.20 17.24 15.76
C GLN A 62 9.42 18.07 16.78
N CYS A 63 9.47 19.39 16.66
CA CYS A 63 8.70 20.30 17.49
C CYS A 63 7.19 20.08 17.31
N SER A 64 6.72 20.01 16.07
CA SER A 64 5.29 19.79 15.75
C SER A 64 4.81 18.42 16.23
N GLU A 65 5.61 17.35 16.07
CA GLU A 65 5.33 16.04 16.64
C GLU A 65 5.15 16.08 18.16
N HIS A 66 6.05 16.79 18.84
CA HIS A 66 5.99 16.95 20.29
C HIS A 66 4.72 17.68 20.72
N ASN A 67 4.36 18.75 20.03
CA ASN A 67 3.18 19.55 20.33
C ASN A 67 1.87 18.79 20.04
N MET A 68 1.87 17.90 19.04
CA MET A 68 0.75 17.00 18.76
C MET A 68 0.67 15.81 19.74
N GLY A 69 1.55 15.74 20.72
CA GLY A 69 1.60 14.65 21.68
C GLY A 69 2.04 13.31 21.10
N PHE A 70 2.67 13.33 19.91
CA PHE A 70 3.19 12.13 19.29
C PHE A 70 4.30 11.51 20.15
N ARG A 71 4.12 10.26 20.59
CA ARG A 71 5.10 9.51 21.39
C ARG A 71 5.39 8.18 20.74
N LEU A 72 6.67 7.92 20.51
CA LEU A 72 7.13 6.67 19.89
C LEU A 72 7.22 5.48 20.85
N ASN A 73 7.16 5.70 22.17
CA ASN A 73 7.35 4.70 23.22
C ASN A 73 6.14 4.68 24.17
N GLY A 74 5.08 4.01 23.82
CA GLY A 74 3.92 3.86 24.68
C GLY A 74 2.62 3.74 23.90
N PRO A 75 1.44 3.76 24.53
CA PRO A 75 0.19 3.91 23.83
C PRO A 75 0.32 5.21 23.03
N PHE A 76 0.33 5.08 21.73
CA PHE A 76 1.03 5.92 20.76
C PHE A 76 0.50 7.34 20.63
N PHE A 77 -0.53 7.76 21.37
CA PHE A 77 -1.16 9.05 21.17
C PHE A 77 -1.49 9.73 22.49
N ALA A 78 -1.19 11.03 22.56
CA ALA A 78 -1.86 11.87 23.50
C ALA A 78 -3.33 12.01 23.09
N GLU A 79 -4.23 11.95 24.05
CA GLU A 79 -5.62 12.29 23.83
C GLU A 79 -5.74 13.78 23.43
N PRO A 80 -6.70 14.13 22.55
CA PRO A 80 -7.02 15.52 22.31
C PRO A 80 -7.43 16.23 23.61
N PRO A 81 -7.18 17.52 23.78
CA PRO A 81 -6.70 18.46 22.77
C PRO A 81 -5.19 18.33 22.53
N PHE A 82 -4.83 18.42 21.25
CA PHE A 82 -3.42 18.49 20.84
C PHE A 82 -2.75 19.70 21.48
N GLY A 83 -1.45 19.59 21.74
CA GLY A 83 -0.69 20.56 22.52
C GLY A 83 -0.73 22.01 22.05
N PRO A 84 -0.15 22.89 22.82
CA PRO A 84 -0.65 24.26 23.01
C PRO A 84 -0.36 25.28 21.92
N ASP A 85 0.47 25.08 20.93
CA ASP A 85 0.66 26.05 19.84
C ASP A 85 1.60 25.58 18.72
N PRO A 86 1.08 25.17 17.56
CA PRO A 86 1.91 24.82 16.40
C PRO A 86 2.78 25.97 15.90
N ALA A 87 2.35 27.22 16.08
CA ALA A 87 3.07 28.39 15.56
C ALA A 87 4.47 28.58 16.15
N ARG A 88 4.79 27.95 17.27
CA ARG A 88 6.15 28.01 17.86
C ARG A 88 7.15 27.08 17.21
N CYS A 89 6.71 26.17 16.35
CA CYS A 89 7.56 25.15 15.72
C CYS A 89 8.23 25.65 14.45
N ASP A 90 7.80 26.75 13.88
CA ASP A 90 8.40 27.33 12.67
C ASP A 90 9.71 28.09 12.94
N GLN A 91 10.18 28.14 14.17
CA GLN A 91 11.47 28.76 14.50
C GLN A 91 12.61 27.77 14.23
N PRO A 92 13.58 28.12 13.38
CA PRO A 92 14.60 27.18 12.88
C PRO A 92 15.61 26.70 13.93
N ASP A 93 15.67 27.28 15.13
CA ASP A 93 16.79 27.16 16.03
C ASP A 93 16.52 26.47 17.38
N THR A 94 15.76 25.39 17.40
CA THR A 94 15.76 24.54 18.59
C THR A 94 17.09 23.79 18.67
N PRO A 95 17.96 24.07 19.67
CA PRO A 95 19.24 23.41 19.80
C PRO A 95 19.10 21.89 19.83
N ALA A 96 20.02 21.16 19.20
CA ALA A 96 20.01 19.71 19.15
C ALA A 96 19.83 19.01 20.51
N ALA A 97 20.39 19.62 21.59
CA ALA A 97 20.25 19.14 22.97
C ALA A 97 18.81 19.22 23.53
N GLN A 98 17.94 20.01 22.93
CA GLN A 98 16.54 20.17 23.37
C GLN A 98 15.54 19.39 22.48
N ARG A 99 16.04 18.68 21.49
CA ARG A 99 15.19 17.86 20.62
C ARG A 99 14.82 16.57 21.32
N PRO A 100 13.54 16.15 21.29
CA PRO A 100 13.15 14.86 21.86
C PRO A 100 13.83 13.69 21.16
N GLU A 101 13.98 12.56 21.86
CA GLU A 101 14.58 11.35 21.30
C GLU A 101 13.65 10.67 20.31
N VAL A 102 13.71 11.02 19.05
CA VAL A 102 12.99 10.39 17.94
C VAL A 102 13.92 9.37 17.28
N PRO A 103 13.44 8.15 16.97
CA PRO A 103 14.26 7.17 16.25
C PRO A 103 14.67 7.68 14.85
N THR A 104 15.75 7.11 14.37
CA THR A 104 16.31 7.30 13.03
C THR A 104 15.25 7.27 11.94
N SER A 105 15.40 8.08 10.89
CA SER A 105 14.48 8.14 9.77
C SER A 105 14.21 6.74 9.18
N SER A 106 13.02 6.21 9.42
CA SER A 106 12.60 4.90 8.91
C SER A 106 12.49 4.89 7.39
N SER A 107 12.39 6.07 6.76
CA SER A 107 12.24 6.26 5.31
C SER A 107 13.56 6.36 4.55
N ALA A 108 14.70 6.53 5.23
CA ALA A 108 16.01 6.73 4.59
C ALA A 108 16.43 5.59 3.62
N GLY A 109 15.90 4.36 3.85
CA GLY A 109 16.14 3.21 2.99
C GLY A 109 15.35 3.16 1.69
N TYR A 110 14.43 4.08 1.46
CA TYR A 110 13.59 4.07 0.26
C TYR A 110 14.19 4.93 -0.84
N SER A 111 13.85 4.58 -2.09
CA SER A 111 14.22 5.38 -3.26
C SER A 111 13.60 6.79 -3.17
N PRO A 112 14.30 7.84 -3.65
CA PRO A 112 13.81 9.21 -3.61
C PRO A 112 12.59 9.49 -4.53
N LEU A 113 12.16 8.53 -5.33
CA LEU A 113 11.19 8.75 -6.40
C LEU A 113 9.85 9.36 -5.91
N TYR A 114 9.24 8.77 -4.88
CA TYR A 114 7.99 9.30 -4.30
C TYR A 114 8.21 10.67 -3.67
N TYR A 115 9.31 10.83 -2.94
CA TYR A 115 9.63 12.05 -2.21
C TYR A 115 9.96 13.22 -3.14
N ALA A 116 10.72 12.96 -4.21
CA ALA A 116 10.98 13.94 -5.24
C ALA A 116 9.70 14.44 -5.95
N ALA A 117 8.73 13.53 -6.16
CA ALA A 117 7.41 13.92 -6.65
C ALA A 117 6.62 14.79 -5.64
N GLY A 118 6.95 14.73 -4.36
CA GLY A 118 6.38 15.57 -3.31
C GLY A 118 6.95 16.99 -3.26
N VAL A 119 8.19 17.19 -3.73
CA VAL A 119 8.89 18.49 -3.68
C VAL A 119 8.07 19.65 -4.29
N PRO A 120 7.47 19.52 -5.48
CA PRO A 120 6.66 20.61 -6.03
C PRO A 120 5.47 21.04 -5.15
N PHE A 121 4.86 20.08 -4.42
CA PHE A 121 3.77 20.38 -3.49
C PHE A 121 4.28 21.13 -2.25
N TYR A 122 5.45 20.74 -1.76
CA TYR A 122 6.15 21.41 -0.66
C TYR A 122 6.52 22.86 -1.05
N ASP A 123 7.11 23.05 -2.23
CA ASP A 123 7.60 24.36 -2.70
C ASP A 123 6.47 25.39 -2.88
N LEU A 124 5.25 24.94 -3.22
CA LEU A 124 4.10 25.82 -3.33
C LEU A 124 3.75 26.56 -2.02
N VAL A 125 4.13 25.99 -0.88
CA VAL A 125 3.77 26.49 0.46
C VAL A 125 4.97 26.45 1.42
N LYS A 126 6.20 26.53 0.89
CA LYS A 126 7.44 26.35 1.67
C LYS A 126 7.58 27.31 2.87
N ASP A 127 6.98 28.51 2.75
CA ASP A 127 7.06 29.57 3.77
C ASP A 127 5.85 29.51 4.76
N ALA A 128 4.97 28.51 4.62
CA ALA A 128 3.84 28.30 5.52
C ALA A 128 4.24 27.42 6.73
N PRO A 129 3.41 27.38 7.79
CA PRO A 129 3.55 26.44 8.91
C PRO A 129 3.75 25.00 8.48
N VAL A 130 4.48 24.20 9.27
CA VAL A 130 4.85 22.82 8.93
C VAL A 130 3.63 21.93 8.67
N GLU A 131 2.53 22.14 9.38
CA GLU A 131 1.27 21.41 9.18
C GLU A 131 0.63 21.74 7.82
N THR A 132 0.74 22.99 7.35
CA THR A 132 0.26 23.38 6.02
C THR A 132 1.11 22.75 4.92
N ARG A 133 2.45 22.71 5.12
CA ARG A 133 3.36 22.02 4.20
C ARG A 133 3.08 20.52 4.14
N LEU A 134 2.82 19.91 5.30
CA LEU A 134 2.39 18.50 5.38
C LEU A 134 1.11 18.25 4.58
N GLN A 135 0.08 19.08 4.80
CA GLN A 135 -1.19 18.95 4.08
C GLN A 135 -1.01 19.10 2.56
N ALA A 136 -0.17 20.01 2.11
CA ALA A 136 0.13 20.16 0.69
C ALA A 136 0.80 18.91 0.11
N VAL A 137 1.77 18.30 0.80
CA VAL A 137 2.43 17.08 0.34
C VAL A 137 1.49 15.87 0.39
N ARG A 138 0.54 15.79 1.35
CA ARG A 138 -0.50 14.75 1.38
C ARG A 138 -1.35 14.73 0.09
N LEU A 139 -1.50 15.87 -0.61
CA LEU A 139 -2.22 15.91 -1.89
C LEU A 139 -1.59 15.03 -2.97
N LEU A 140 -0.27 14.81 -2.94
CA LEU A 140 0.37 13.83 -3.84
C LEU A 140 -0.22 12.43 -3.62
N SER A 141 -0.34 11.98 -2.36
CA SER A 141 -0.92 10.67 -2.05
C SER A 141 -2.40 10.60 -2.46
N VAL A 142 -3.16 11.67 -2.28
CA VAL A 142 -4.55 11.76 -2.74
C VAL A 142 -4.64 11.58 -4.26
N LEU A 143 -3.79 12.28 -5.03
CA LEU A 143 -3.76 12.17 -6.50
C LEU A 143 -3.33 10.77 -6.96
N LEU A 144 -2.39 10.14 -6.28
CA LEU A 144 -2.04 8.73 -6.53
C LEU A 144 -3.22 7.79 -6.23
N GLY A 145 -4.03 8.10 -5.21
CA GLY A 145 -5.28 7.38 -4.92
C GLY A 145 -6.32 7.53 -6.03
N VAL A 146 -6.44 8.72 -6.61
CA VAL A 146 -7.31 8.95 -7.78
C VAL A 146 -6.82 8.15 -8.99
N ALA A 147 -5.51 8.14 -9.25
CA ALA A 147 -4.94 7.33 -10.32
C ALA A 147 -5.16 5.83 -10.08
N ALA A 148 -4.96 5.35 -8.85
CA ALA A 148 -5.22 3.95 -8.46
C ALA A 148 -6.68 3.56 -8.69
N ALA A 149 -7.65 4.43 -8.39
CA ALA A 149 -9.07 4.22 -8.66
C ALA A 149 -9.36 4.06 -10.16
N GLY A 150 -8.72 4.89 -10.98
CA GLY A 150 -8.81 4.80 -12.44
C GLY A 150 -8.26 3.48 -12.97
N PHE A 151 -7.09 3.08 -12.50
CA PHE A 151 -6.49 1.80 -12.89
C PHE A 151 -7.27 0.60 -12.36
N ALA A 152 -7.83 0.66 -11.15
CA ALA A 152 -8.71 -0.39 -10.63
C ALA A 152 -9.98 -0.53 -11.47
N TYR A 153 -10.55 0.58 -11.97
CA TYR A 153 -11.65 0.53 -12.94
C TYR A 153 -11.24 -0.18 -14.24
N LEU A 154 -10.10 0.17 -14.79
CA LEU A 154 -9.57 -0.44 -16.01
C LEU A 154 -9.24 -1.94 -15.78
N ALA A 155 -8.71 -2.29 -14.62
CA ALA A 155 -8.48 -3.68 -14.22
C ALA A 155 -9.79 -4.48 -14.19
N GLY A 156 -10.82 -3.98 -13.49
CA GLY A 156 -12.15 -4.57 -13.46
C GLY A 156 -12.83 -4.64 -14.85
N PHE A 157 -12.62 -3.62 -15.69
CA PHE A 157 -13.15 -3.58 -17.04
C PHE A 157 -12.63 -4.73 -17.91
N TRP A 158 -11.33 -5.04 -17.80
CA TRP A 158 -10.75 -6.19 -18.47
C TRP A 158 -11.06 -7.52 -17.78
N ALA A 159 -11.08 -7.55 -16.46
CA ALA A 159 -11.41 -8.75 -15.70
C ALA A 159 -12.82 -9.26 -16.04
N PHE A 160 -13.80 -8.37 -16.14
CA PHE A 160 -15.20 -8.70 -16.37
C PHE A 160 -15.69 -8.49 -17.80
N ASP A 161 -14.81 -8.64 -18.77
CA ASP A 161 -15.14 -8.58 -20.18
C ASP A 161 -15.95 -7.33 -20.56
N ARG A 162 -15.41 -6.16 -20.19
CA ARG A 162 -15.96 -4.82 -20.44
C ARG A 162 -17.33 -4.51 -19.80
N ARG A 163 -17.76 -5.31 -18.82
CA ARG A 163 -18.99 -5.07 -18.05
C ARG A 163 -18.79 -3.89 -17.12
N ARG A 164 -19.22 -2.70 -17.51
CA ARG A 164 -18.98 -1.42 -16.83
C ARG A 164 -19.44 -1.39 -15.37
N VAL A 165 -20.56 -2.06 -15.03
CA VAL A 165 -21.09 -2.08 -13.66
C VAL A 165 -20.17 -2.88 -12.73
N LEU A 166 -19.69 -4.05 -13.18
CA LEU A 166 -18.74 -4.87 -12.41
C LEU A 166 -17.37 -4.18 -12.29
N ALA A 167 -16.93 -3.49 -13.37
CA ALA A 167 -15.72 -2.68 -13.34
C ALA A 167 -15.81 -1.54 -12.31
N ALA A 168 -16.97 -0.87 -12.25
CA ALA A 168 -17.21 0.17 -11.26
C ALA A 168 -17.22 -0.38 -9.84
N ALA A 169 -17.89 -1.51 -9.60
CA ALA A 169 -17.89 -2.16 -8.29
C ALA A 169 -16.46 -2.56 -7.86
N THR A 170 -15.64 -3.10 -8.78
CA THR A 170 -14.22 -3.39 -8.52
C THR A 170 -13.45 -2.15 -8.11
N ALA A 171 -13.59 -1.05 -8.87
CA ALA A 171 -12.92 0.20 -8.55
C ALA A 171 -13.37 0.77 -7.21
N VAL A 172 -14.68 0.72 -6.91
CA VAL A 172 -15.21 1.24 -5.64
C VAL A 172 -14.73 0.41 -4.46
N VAL A 173 -14.75 -0.93 -4.55
CA VAL A 173 -14.20 -1.81 -3.50
C VAL A 173 -12.72 -1.51 -3.25
N ALA A 174 -11.91 -1.38 -4.30
CA ALA A 174 -10.48 -1.06 -4.15
C ALA A 174 -10.26 0.37 -3.60
N THR A 175 -11.04 1.35 -4.06
CA THR A 175 -10.88 2.75 -3.67
C THR A 175 -11.36 3.02 -2.24
N LEU A 176 -12.45 2.40 -1.83
CA LEU A 176 -13.10 2.61 -0.53
C LEU A 176 -12.62 1.62 0.56
N GLN A 177 -11.66 0.77 0.25
CA GLN A 177 -11.00 -0.06 1.24
C GLN A 177 -10.36 0.85 2.32
N PRO A 178 -10.71 0.68 3.63
CA PRO A 178 -10.39 1.70 4.63
C PRO A 178 -8.90 1.93 4.86
N MET A 179 -8.07 0.86 4.92
CA MET A 179 -6.63 1.02 5.06
C MET A 179 -5.99 1.72 3.87
N ALA A 180 -6.44 1.43 2.63
CA ALA A 180 -6.01 2.18 1.46
C ALA A 180 -6.42 3.65 1.53
N SER A 181 -7.59 3.94 2.12
CA SER A 181 -8.04 5.32 2.33
C SER A 181 -7.08 6.08 3.23
N GLN A 182 -6.61 5.47 4.32
CA GLN A 182 -5.57 6.05 5.16
C GLN A 182 -4.25 6.24 4.42
N GLN A 183 -3.77 5.20 3.67
CA GLN A 183 -2.50 5.31 2.96
C GLN A 183 -2.49 6.40 1.87
N PHE A 184 -3.64 6.67 1.26
CA PHE A 184 -3.80 7.78 0.32
C PHE A 184 -4.07 9.14 0.98
N ALA A 185 -4.20 9.19 2.30
CA ALA A 185 -4.47 10.42 3.05
C ALA A 185 -3.25 10.98 3.80
N ILE A 186 -2.14 10.26 3.80
CA ILE A 186 -0.90 10.57 4.51
C ILE A 186 0.28 10.66 3.54
N VAL A 187 1.38 11.26 4.01
CA VAL A 187 2.65 11.24 3.27
C VAL A 187 3.31 9.88 3.48
N ASN A 188 3.19 8.99 2.49
CA ASN A 188 3.76 7.65 2.55
C ASN A 188 3.97 7.08 1.13
N ASN A 189 5.10 6.44 0.89
CA ASN A 189 5.44 5.79 -0.38
C ASN A 189 4.55 4.58 -0.72
N ASP A 190 3.78 4.05 0.24
CA ASP A 190 2.75 3.04 -0.02
C ASP A 190 1.70 3.55 -1.02
N ALA A 191 1.40 4.86 -1.06
CA ALA A 191 0.50 5.44 -2.05
C ALA A 191 0.97 5.19 -3.49
N LEU A 192 2.27 5.35 -3.76
CA LEU A 192 2.86 5.07 -5.07
C LEU A 192 2.87 3.56 -5.38
N LEU A 193 3.20 2.72 -4.38
CA LEU A 193 3.16 1.27 -4.50
C LEU A 193 1.77 0.76 -4.89
N ILE A 194 0.73 1.22 -4.19
CA ILE A 194 -0.66 0.83 -4.44
C ILE A 194 -1.10 1.29 -5.85
N ALA A 195 -0.74 2.51 -6.25
CA ALA A 195 -1.07 3.03 -7.58
C ALA A 195 -0.36 2.23 -8.69
N ALA A 196 0.91 1.89 -8.52
CA ALA A 196 1.68 1.05 -9.45
C ALA A 196 1.10 -0.37 -9.52
N GLY A 197 0.72 -0.97 -8.39
CA GLY A 197 0.04 -2.25 -8.33
C GLY A 197 -1.31 -2.23 -9.08
N ALA A 198 -2.09 -1.16 -8.91
CA ALA A 198 -3.34 -1.00 -9.63
C ALA A 198 -3.14 -0.92 -11.16
N ALA A 199 -2.13 -0.17 -11.61
CA ALA A 199 -1.75 -0.09 -13.01
C ALA A 199 -1.22 -1.42 -13.56
N PHE A 200 -0.45 -2.17 -12.73
CA PHE A 200 0.01 -3.51 -13.07
C PHE A 200 -1.18 -4.45 -13.31
N PHE A 201 -2.17 -4.53 -12.41
CA PHE A 201 -3.33 -5.39 -12.57
C PHE A 201 -4.22 -4.98 -13.74
N TRP A 202 -4.29 -3.70 -14.10
CA TRP A 202 -4.90 -3.29 -15.37
C TRP A 202 -4.25 -4.00 -16.57
N ARG A 203 -2.91 -3.95 -16.68
CA ARG A 203 -2.17 -4.61 -17.76
C ARG A 203 -2.27 -6.13 -17.69
N PHE A 204 -2.19 -6.69 -16.49
CA PHE A 204 -2.30 -8.11 -16.23
C PHE A 204 -3.63 -8.69 -16.73
N PHE A 205 -4.78 -8.11 -16.34
CA PHE A 205 -6.09 -8.60 -16.80
C PHE A 205 -6.32 -8.34 -18.30
N ARG A 206 -5.78 -7.25 -18.83
CA ARG A 206 -5.79 -7.00 -20.27
C ARG A 206 -5.01 -8.09 -21.02
N ALA A 207 -3.82 -8.44 -20.55
CA ALA A 207 -2.98 -9.49 -21.13
C ALA A 207 -3.67 -10.88 -21.06
N LEU A 208 -4.36 -11.20 -19.97
CA LEU A 208 -5.15 -12.43 -19.84
C LEU A 208 -6.31 -12.52 -20.86
N ARG A 209 -6.87 -11.39 -21.29
CA ARG A 209 -8.00 -11.33 -22.21
C ARG A 209 -7.61 -11.23 -23.70
N ARG A 210 -6.50 -10.55 -24.00
CA ARG A 210 -6.09 -10.25 -25.38
C ARG A 210 -4.82 -10.97 -25.84
N GLY A 211 -4.21 -11.74 -24.93
CA GLY A 211 -2.87 -12.23 -25.14
C GLY A 211 -1.82 -11.19 -24.73
N MET A 212 -0.62 -11.65 -24.50
CA MET A 212 0.49 -10.85 -23.98
C MET A 212 1.45 -10.44 -25.10
N GLY A 213 1.31 -9.20 -25.58
CA GLY A 213 2.24 -8.63 -26.56
C GLY A 213 3.53 -8.07 -25.90
N LEU A 214 4.52 -7.73 -26.73
CA LEU A 214 5.79 -7.14 -26.24
C LEU A 214 5.55 -5.83 -25.49
N GLY A 215 4.60 -5.00 -25.95
CA GLY A 215 4.24 -3.76 -25.24
C GLY A 215 3.67 -4.01 -23.84
N ASP A 216 2.94 -5.11 -23.62
CA ASP A 216 2.45 -5.46 -22.28
C ASP A 216 3.62 -5.85 -21.35
N ILE A 217 4.63 -6.54 -21.89
CA ILE A 217 5.84 -6.90 -21.15
C ILE A 217 6.62 -5.68 -20.71
N VAL A 218 6.85 -4.74 -21.62
CA VAL A 218 7.54 -3.47 -21.33
C VAL A 218 6.80 -2.70 -20.23
N TRP A 219 5.46 -2.53 -20.39
CA TRP A 219 4.66 -1.86 -19.37
C TRP A 219 4.66 -2.57 -18.02
N MET A 220 4.52 -3.91 -18.00
CA MET A 220 4.53 -4.65 -16.75
C MET A 220 5.91 -4.60 -16.08
N ALA A 221 7.00 -4.67 -16.84
CA ALA A 221 8.35 -4.49 -16.29
C ALA A 221 8.54 -3.09 -15.71
N ALA A 222 8.09 -2.05 -16.41
CA ALA A 222 8.15 -0.67 -15.92
C ALA A 222 7.31 -0.48 -14.64
N LEU A 223 6.11 -1.07 -14.56
CA LEU A 223 5.23 -0.95 -13.41
C LEU A 223 5.73 -1.74 -12.20
N VAL A 224 6.31 -2.93 -12.41
CA VAL A 224 7.01 -3.68 -11.34
C VAL A 224 8.23 -2.91 -10.86
N GLY A 225 9.00 -2.32 -11.79
CA GLY A 225 10.13 -1.45 -11.45
C GLY A 225 9.70 -0.22 -10.65
N LEU A 226 8.61 0.44 -11.05
CA LEU A 226 8.04 1.57 -10.33
C LEU A 226 7.58 1.16 -8.92
N ALA A 227 6.91 0.01 -8.79
CA ALA A 227 6.50 -0.54 -7.51
C ALA A 227 7.71 -0.86 -6.62
N TYR A 228 8.77 -1.46 -7.18
CA TYR A 228 10.03 -1.72 -6.48
C TYR A 228 10.72 -0.44 -6.01
N LEU A 229 10.77 0.59 -6.85
CA LEU A 229 11.34 1.89 -6.48
C LEU A 229 10.48 2.63 -5.46
N ALA A 230 9.16 2.42 -5.44
CA ALA A 230 8.32 2.91 -4.35
C ALA A 230 8.66 2.19 -3.03
N LYS A 231 8.69 0.86 -3.07
CA LYS A 231 8.98 0.01 -1.91
C LYS A 231 9.52 -1.36 -2.38
N PRO A 232 10.59 -1.91 -1.79
CA PRO A 232 11.21 -3.14 -2.27
C PRO A 232 10.27 -4.33 -2.42
N GLN A 233 9.22 -4.43 -1.59
CA GLN A 233 8.19 -5.46 -1.69
C GLN A 233 7.42 -5.43 -3.02
N GLY A 234 7.38 -4.30 -3.73
CA GLY A 234 6.77 -4.21 -5.06
C GLY A 234 7.39 -5.16 -6.09
N ALA A 235 8.62 -5.66 -5.84
CA ALA A 235 9.23 -6.71 -6.65
C ALA A 235 8.42 -8.02 -6.64
N PHE A 236 7.57 -8.25 -5.61
CA PHE A 236 6.74 -9.46 -5.52
C PHE A 236 5.62 -9.53 -6.56
N LEU A 237 5.36 -8.44 -7.28
CA LEU A 237 4.53 -8.47 -8.47
C LEU A 237 5.20 -9.15 -9.67
N ALA A 238 6.54 -9.25 -9.71
CA ALA A 238 7.27 -9.80 -10.85
C ALA A 238 6.89 -11.24 -11.21
N PRO A 239 6.79 -12.21 -10.29
CA PRO A 239 6.40 -13.58 -10.61
C PRO A 239 5.02 -13.69 -11.26
N LEU A 240 4.12 -12.74 -11.00
CA LEU A 240 2.78 -12.75 -11.56
C LEU A 240 2.77 -12.63 -13.10
N VAL A 241 3.80 -12.04 -13.68
CA VAL A 241 3.96 -11.92 -15.14
C VAL A 241 4.02 -13.28 -15.82
N LEU A 242 4.48 -14.31 -15.10
CA LEU A 242 4.53 -15.68 -15.60
C LEU A 242 3.13 -16.26 -15.90
N ILE A 243 2.08 -15.78 -15.20
CA ILE A 243 0.71 -16.27 -15.39
C ILE A 243 0.21 -16.00 -16.82
N PRO A 244 0.10 -14.74 -17.31
CA PRO A 244 -0.30 -14.47 -18.67
C PRO A 244 0.71 -14.99 -19.69
N LEU A 245 2.02 -14.96 -19.42
CA LEU A 245 3.02 -15.58 -20.32
C LEU A 245 2.75 -17.07 -20.52
N TRP A 246 2.49 -17.80 -19.44
CA TRP A 246 2.22 -19.23 -19.50
C TRP A 246 0.92 -19.56 -20.26
N LEU A 247 -0.12 -18.76 -20.05
CA LEU A 247 -1.41 -18.98 -20.71
C LEU A 247 -1.36 -18.69 -22.21
N THR A 248 -0.57 -17.72 -22.64
CA THR A 248 -0.40 -17.36 -24.07
C THR A 248 0.60 -18.24 -24.83
N ARG A 249 1.41 -19.06 -24.12
CA ARG A 249 2.42 -19.93 -24.76
C ARG A 249 1.84 -20.92 -25.78
N ARG A 250 0.58 -21.31 -25.62
CA ARG A 250 -0.07 -22.28 -26.51
C ARG A 250 -0.24 -21.75 -27.94
N GLU A 251 -0.34 -20.42 -28.07
CA GLU A 251 -0.49 -19.74 -29.35
C GLU A 251 0.87 -19.39 -29.96
N ASP A 252 1.83 -18.97 -29.12
CA ASP A 252 3.10 -18.35 -29.55
C ASP A 252 4.32 -19.29 -29.48
N GLY A 253 4.19 -20.44 -28.84
CA GLY A 253 5.25 -21.43 -28.66
C GLY A 253 6.31 -21.04 -27.61
N TRP A 254 7.22 -22.00 -27.29
CA TRP A 254 8.23 -21.86 -26.21
C TRP A 254 9.30 -20.80 -26.50
N ARG A 255 9.69 -20.62 -27.75
CA ARG A 255 10.70 -19.61 -28.14
C ARG A 255 10.20 -18.20 -27.84
N SER A 256 8.97 -17.90 -28.16
CA SER A 256 8.34 -16.62 -27.87
C SER A 256 8.21 -16.37 -26.37
N LEU A 257 7.81 -17.40 -25.61
CA LEU A 257 7.75 -17.31 -24.14
C LEU A 257 9.11 -16.98 -23.54
N LEU A 258 10.17 -17.70 -23.91
CA LEU A 258 11.53 -17.49 -23.39
C LEU A 258 12.06 -16.10 -23.76
N LEU A 259 11.84 -15.65 -25.01
CA LEU A 259 12.22 -14.31 -25.43
C LEU A 259 11.53 -13.24 -24.59
N ARG A 260 10.21 -13.33 -24.42
CA ARG A 260 9.43 -12.36 -23.65
C ARG A 260 9.80 -12.37 -22.17
N ALA A 261 10.04 -13.55 -21.59
CA ALA A 261 10.53 -13.66 -20.22
C ALA A 261 11.94 -13.05 -20.08
N GLY A 262 12.82 -13.29 -21.03
CA GLY A 262 14.15 -12.69 -21.08
C GLY A 262 14.10 -11.16 -21.18
N VAL A 263 13.25 -10.62 -22.05
CA VAL A 263 13.04 -9.16 -22.16
C VAL A 263 12.52 -8.58 -20.83
N PHE A 264 11.53 -9.23 -20.19
CA PHE A 264 11.03 -8.80 -18.89
C PHE A 264 12.13 -8.76 -17.83
N VAL A 265 12.90 -9.83 -17.71
CA VAL A 265 14.01 -9.94 -16.73
C VAL A 265 15.08 -8.88 -17.00
N ALA A 266 15.44 -8.65 -18.26
CA ALA A 266 16.43 -7.64 -18.64
C ALA A 266 15.96 -6.22 -18.30
N LEU A 267 14.71 -5.89 -18.62
CA LEU A 267 14.13 -4.57 -18.29
C LEU A 267 14.03 -4.36 -16.78
N LEU A 268 13.50 -5.33 -16.05
CA LEU A 268 13.39 -5.25 -14.60
C LEU A 268 14.78 -5.17 -13.95
N GLY A 269 15.72 -5.99 -14.40
CA GLY A 269 17.11 -5.96 -13.95
C GLY A 269 17.77 -4.59 -14.18
N GLY A 270 17.49 -3.96 -15.32
CA GLY A 270 17.93 -2.59 -15.60
C GLY A 270 17.36 -1.56 -14.61
N VAL A 271 16.07 -1.63 -14.29
CA VAL A 271 15.44 -0.73 -13.29
C VAL A 271 16.04 -0.94 -11.90
N VAL A 272 16.20 -2.20 -11.49
CA VAL A 272 16.81 -2.54 -10.18
C VAL A 272 18.26 -2.04 -10.12
N ALA A 273 19.05 -2.25 -11.20
CA ALA A 273 20.44 -1.78 -11.26
C ALA A 273 20.52 -0.25 -11.18
N LEU A 274 19.61 0.48 -11.86
CA LEU A 274 19.52 1.94 -11.75
C LEU A 274 19.14 2.39 -10.33
N GLY A 275 18.23 1.68 -9.65
CA GLY A 275 17.88 1.94 -8.25
C GLY A 275 19.07 1.73 -7.31
N ILE A 276 19.82 0.65 -7.49
CA ILE A 276 21.04 0.36 -6.72
C ILE A 276 22.12 1.43 -6.97
N LEU A 277 22.31 1.82 -8.24
CA LEU A 277 23.25 2.87 -8.60
C LEU A 277 22.86 4.23 -7.99
N ALA A 278 21.58 4.58 -8.03
CA ALA A 278 21.08 5.78 -7.39
C ALA A 278 21.35 5.76 -5.87
N ASN A 279 21.10 4.64 -5.20
CA ASN A 279 21.41 4.51 -3.76
C ASN A 279 22.92 4.63 -3.48
N LEU A 280 23.78 4.02 -4.31
CA LEU A 280 25.24 4.16 -4.19
C LEU A 280 25.69 5.62 -4.32
N ILE A 281 25.11 6.35 -5.27
CA ILE A 281 25.47 7.77 -5.51
C ILE A 281 24.93 8.65 -4.37
N LEU A 282 23.69 8.44 -3.93
CA LEU A 282 23.03 9.33 -2.98
C LEU A 282 23.34 9.00 -1.51
N GLN A 283 23.61 7.74 -1.19
CA GLN A 283 23.76 7.25 0.19
C GLN A 283 25.11 6.56 0.45
N GLY A 284 25.94 6.37 -0.57
CA GLY A 284 27.19 5.61 -0.47
C GLY A 284 27.01 4.11 -0.23
N GLN A 285 25.79 3.57 -0.30
CA GLN A 285 25.45 2.18 -0.01
C GLN A 285 24.54 1.60 -1.09
N ALA A 286 24.83 0.39 -1.56
CA ALA A 286 24.04 -0.31 -2.59
C ALA A 286 22.63 -0.66 -2.10
N VAL A 287 22.51 -1.07 -0.85
CA VAL A 287 21.28 -1.36 -0.13
C VAL A 287 21.40 -0.73 1.26
N PRO A 288 20.52 0.19 1.63
CA PRO A 288 20.53 0.74 2.97
C PRO A 288 20.36 -0.38 3.99
N GLN A 289 21.34 -0.56 4.85
CA GLN A 289 21.27 -1.55 5.91
C GLN A 289 20.49 -0.98 7.07
N ALA A 290 19.27 -1.43 7.28
CA ALA A 290 18.65 -1.35 8.59
C ALA A 290 19.45 -2.29 9.52
N SER A 291 20.41 -1.74 10.24
CA SER A 291 21.18 -2.49 11.23
C SER A 291 20.34 -2.73 12.48
N GLN A 292 19.37 -3.63 12.37
CA GLN A 292 18.77 -4.19 13.57
C GLN A 292 19.73 -5.24 14.13
N PRO A 293 20.17 -5.12 15.40
CA PRO A 293 21.03 -6.13 16.00
C PRO A 293 20.32 -7.49 15.96
N ILE A 294 21.01 -8.53 15.50
CA ILE A 294 20.53 -9.91 15.58
C ILE A 294 20.52 -10.28 17.06
N THR A 295 19.38 -10.12 17.72
CA THR A 295 19.25 -10.42 19.15
C THR A 295 19.10 -11.91 19.44
N ARG A 296 18.53 -12.68 18.51
CA ARG A 296 18.38 -14.13 18.63
C ARG A 296 18.02 -14.76 17.29
N ALA A 297 18.77 -15.75 16.83
CA ALA A 297 18.40 -16.53 15.66
C ALA A 297 17.28 -17.52 16.03
N LEU A 298 16.03 -17.20 15.66
CA LEU A 298 14.88 -18.08 15.85
C LEU A 298 14.68 -18.98 14.64
N GLY A 299 14.29 -20.24 14.87
CA GLY A 299 14.06 -21.20 13.79
C GLY A 299 12.73 -20.97 13.07
N LEU A 300 12.61 -21.48 11.83
CA LEU A 300 11.34 -21.47 11.08
C LEU A 300 10.17 -22.08 11.87
N ARG A 301 10.44 -23.12 12.67
CA ARG A 301 9.43 -23.74 13.54
C ARG A 301 8.84 -22.75 14.56
N ALA A 302 9.68 -21.90 15.14
CA ALA A 302 9.20 -20.85 16.06
C ALA A 302 8.32 -19.84 15.33
N TYR A 303 8.69 -19.42 14.13
CA TYR A 303 7.84 -18.53 13.31
C TYR A 303 6.49 -19.17 12.97
N VAL A 304 6.48 -20.41 12.51
CA VAL A 304 5.22 -21.12 12.20
C VAL A 304 4.36 -21.25 13.45
N HIS A 305 4.98 -21.51 14.60
CA HIS A 305 4.27 -21.53 15.88
C HIS A 305 3.60 -20.18 16.16
N GLU A 306 4.32 -19.05 16.07
CA GLU A 306 3.75 -17.72 16.27
C GLU A 306 2.66 -17.37 15.24
N LEU A 307 2.82 -17.82 14.00
CA LEU A 307 1.85 -17.55 12.93
C LEU A 307 0.49 -18.23 13.18
N ILE A 308 0.47 -19.42 13.83
CA ILE A 308 -0.74 -20.27 13.93
C ILE A 308 -1.10 -20.69 15.35
N SER A 309 -0.25 -20.47 16.39
CA SER A 309 -0.40 -21.09 17.71
C SER A 309 -1.65 -20.63 18.46
N ASP A 310 -1.97 -19.37 18.41
CA ASP A 310 -3.13 -18.84 19.13
C ASP A 310 -4.36 -18.64 18.22
N ARG A 311 -4.90 -19.77 17.70
CA ARG A 311 -6.12 -19.78 16.88
C ARG A 311 -5.99 -18.98 15.57
N PHE A 312 -4.86 -19.10 14.88
CA PHE A 312 -4.53 -18.30 13.69
C PHE A 312 -4.46 -16.80 13.94
N THR A 313 -4.15 -16.37 15.17
CA THR A 313 -4.30 -14.98 15.58
C THR A 313 -3.47 -14.05 14.74
N HIS A 314 -2.19 -14.37 14.49
CA HIS A 314 -1.37 -13.48 13.67
C HIS A 314 -1.79 -13.48 12.19
N LEU A 315 -2.08 -14.63 11.60
CA LEU A 315 -2.55 -14.71 10.21
C LEU A 315 -3.90 -14.02 10.03
N TYR A 316 -4.84 -14.22 10.97
CA TYR A 316 -6.13 -13.53 10.98
C TYR A 316 -5.94 -12.02 11.15
N TRP A 317 -5.10 -11.62 12.10
CA TRP A 317 -4.78 -10.22 12.32
C TRP A 317 -4.18 -9.59 11.05
N LEU A 318 -3.24 -10.27 10.41
CA LEU A 318 -2.56 -9.80 9.21
C LEU A 318 -3.52 -9.62 8.03
N LEU A 319 -4.33 -10.65 7.71
CA LEU A 319 -5.14 -10.68 6.50
C LEU A 319 -6.50 -9.99 6.64
N VAL A 320 -7.02 -9.89 7.86
CA VAL A 320 -8.36 -9.35 8.12
C VAL A 320 -8.28 -8.08 8.94
N VAL A 321 -7.70 -8.11 10.12
CA VAL A 321 -7.73 -6.98 11.06
C VAL A 321 -6.88 -5.83 10.55
N SER A 322 -5.57 -6.03 10.41
CA SER A 322 -4.65 -4.95 10.01
C SER A 322 -4.75 -4.59 8.53
N ALA A 323 -5.26 -5.50 7.69
CA ALA A 323 -5.51 -5.20 6.29
C ALA A 323 -6.72 -4.28 6.07
N TRP A 324 -7.71 -4.27 6.97
CA TRP A 324 -8.96 -3.55 6.75
C TRP A 324 -9.25 -2.42 7.72
N GLY A 325 -8.79 -2.49 8.97
CA GLY A 325 -9.30 -1.55 9.95
C GLY A 325 -8.45 -1.40 11.20
N HIS A 326 -7.14 -1.35 11.07
CA HIS A 326 -6.23 -1.06 12.16
C HIS A 326 -5.41 0.19 11.82
N PHE A 327 -6.02 1.35 12.12
CA PHE A 327 -5.55 2.66 11.71
C PHE A 327 -4.52 3.25 12.69
N VAL A 328 -3.87 4.33 12.25
CA VAL A 328 -3.13 5.26 13.12
C VAL A 328 -2.16 4.52 14.02
N TRP A 329 -1.03 4.06 13.49
CA TRP A 329 -0.02 3.34 14.28
C TRP A 329 -0.60 2.15 15.09
N VAL A 330 -1.66 1.51 14.59
CA VAL A 330 -2.31 0.36 15.24
C VAL A 330 -3.14 0.73 16.49
N SER A 331 -3.45 2.01 16.70
CA SER A 331 -4.16 2.46 17.91
C SER A 331 -5.68 2.58 17.74
N ALA A 332 -6.17 2.83 16.52
CA ALA A 332 -7.60 2.86 16.21
C ALA A 332 -8.00 1.61 15.45
N SER A 333 -8.96 0.85 15.95
CA SER A 333 -9.40 -0.43 15.36
C SER A 333 -10.91 -0.45 15.16
N LEU A 334 -11.33 -1.04 14.05
CA LEU A 334 -12.75 -1.34 13.85
C LEU A 334 -13.26 -2.33 14.92
N PRO A 335 -14.53 -2.28 15.30
CA PRO A 335 -15.11 -3.24 16.24
C PRO A 335 -15.00 -4.68 15.73
N PRO A 336 -14.75 -5.68 16.62
CA PRO A 336 -14.56 -7.09 16.25
C PRO A 336 -15.65 -7.68 15.33
N PRO A 337 -16.95 -7.37 15.47
CA PRO A 337 -17.98 -7.89 14.55
C PRO A 337 -17.75 -7.50 13.09
N THR A 338 -17.15 -6.34 12.82
CA THR A 338 -16.83 -5.89 11.45
C THR A 338 -15.84 -6.85 10.77
N PHE A 339 -14.85 -7.32 11.50
CA PHE A 339 -13.86 -8.27 10.97
C PHE A 339 -14.48 -9.65 10.70
N THR A 340 -15.46 -10.06 11.51
CA THR A 340 -16.24 -11.27 11.25
C THR A 340 -17.01 -11.15 9.92
N VAL A 341 -17.65 -10.01 9.67
CA VAL A 341 -18.36 -9.76 8.41
C VAL A 341 -17.37 -9.80 7.22
N ILE A 342 -16.19 -9.17 7.34
CA ILE A 342 -15.16 -9.19 6.30
C ILE A 342 -14.71 -10.62 6.01
N LEU A 343 -14.47 -11.44 7.04
CA LEU A 343 -14.11 -12.84 6.87
C LEU A 343 -15.20 -13.63 6.15
N VAL A 344 -16.47 -13.43 6.51
CA VAL A 344 -17.61 -14.06 5.83
C VAL A 344 -17.66 -13.63 4.35
N VAL A 345 -17.44 -12.36 4.04
CA VAL A 345 -17.35 -11.87 2.66
C VAL A 345 -16.23 -12.58 1.89
N TYR A 346 -15.06 -12.78 2.49
CA TYR A 346 -13.95 -13.52 1.87
C TYR A 346 -14.31 -14.97 1.59
N LEU A 347 -14.93 -15.66 2.56
CA LEU A 347 -15.34 -17.05 2.41
C LEU A 347 -16.41 -17.21 1.33
N LEU A 348 -17.40 -16.31 1.28
CA LEU A 348 -18.41 -16.30 0.23
C LEU A 348 -17.79 -16.00 -1.16
N ALA A 349 -16.88 -15.03 -1.24
CA ALA A 349 -16.19 -14.72 -2.47
C ALA A 349 -15.39 -15.94 -2.98
N LEU A 350 -14.66 -16.62 -2.09
CA LEU A 350 -13.93 -17.85 -2.40
C LEU A 350 -14.88 -18.97 -2.88
N ALA A 351 -15.99 -19.18 -2.18
CA ALA A 351 -17.02 -20.15 -2.59
C ALA A 351 -17.56 -19.85 -4.02
N GLY A 352 -17.75 -18.56 -4.33
CA GLY A 352 -18.14 -18.12 -5.66
C GLY A 352 -17.08 -18.41 -6.73
N VAL A 353 -15.79 -18.17 -6.43
CA VAL A 353 -14.68 -18.52 -7.35
C VAL A 353 -14.63 -20.02 -7.58
N ILE A 354 -14.74 -20.83 -6.52
CA ILE A 354 -14.78 -22.30 -6.60
C ILE A 354 -15.97 -22.73 -7.47
N ARG A 355 -17.17 -22.17 -7.24
CA ARG A 355 -18.35 -22.46 -8.07
C ARG A 355 -18.09 -22.18 -9.55
N VAL A 356 -17.51 -21.02 -9.90
CA VAL A 356 -17.18 -20.67 -11.28
C VAL A 356 -16.18 -21.66 -11.88
N ALA A 357 -15.20 -22.09 -11.09
CA ALA A 357 -14.19 -23.06 -11.53
C ALA A 357 -14.80 -24.44 -11.80
N LEU A 358 -15.65 -24.94 -10.90
CA LEU A 358 -16.29 -26.27 -11.04
C LEU A 358 -17.23 -26.34 -12.25
N ILE A 359 -18.01 -25.29 -12.49
CA ILE A 359 -18.94 -25.26 -13.63
C ILE A 359 -18.31 -24.70 -14.92
N ARG A 360 -16.99 -24.44 -14.92
CA ARG A 360 -16.21 -23.96 -16.07
C ARG A 360 -16.83 -22.75 -16.77
N ARG A 361 -17.37 -21.78 -16.01
CA ARG A 361 -17.98 -20.56 -16.57
C ARG A 361 -16.95 -19.71 -17.31
N PRO A 362 -17.39 -18.95 -18.35
CA PRO A 362 -16.56 -17.93 -18.97
C PRO A 362 -16.00 -16.96 -17.92
N GLY A 363 -14.69 -16.63 -17.99
CA GLY A 363 -14.01 -15.77 -17.02
C GLY A 363 -13.34 -16.49 -15.85
N VAL A 364 -13.49 -17.82 -15.72
CA VAL A 364 -12.82 -18.62 -14.68
C VAL A 364 -11.31 -18.37 -14.64
N THR A 365 -10.65 -18.32 -15.79
CA THR A 365 -9.20 -18.08 -15.89
C THR A 365 -8.81 -16.77 -15.22
N VAL A 366 -9.57 -15.70 -15.42
CA VAL A 366 -9.27 -14.39 -14.83
C VAL A 366 -9.47 -14.42 -13.31
N MET A 367 -10.56 -15.00 -12.82
CA MET A 367 -10.84 -15.07 -11.38
C MET A 367 -9.83 -15.96 -10.65
N VAL A 368 -9.48 -17.11 -11.24
CA VAL A 368 -8.45 -18.01 -10.69
C VAL A 368 -7.07 -17.32 -10.73
N SER A 369 -6.74 -16.61 -11.82
CA SER A 369 -5.48 -15.85 -11.89
C SER A 369 -5.42 -14.71 -10.87
N ALA A 370 -6.53 -14.02 -10.60
CA ALA A 370 -6.61 -13.01 -9.56
C ALA A 370 -6.38 -13.63 -8.18
N LEU A 371 -7.07 -14.73 -7.85
CA LEU A 371 -6.87 -15.45 -6.59
C LEU A 371 -5.43 -15.97 -6.46
N LEU A 372 -4.89 -16.59 -7.52
CA LEU A 372 -3.51 -17.07 -7.53
C LEU A 372 -2.51 -15.93 -7.31
N SER A 373 -2.75 -14.74 -7.87
CA SER A 373 -1.92 -13.56 -7.64
C SER A 373 -1.88 -13.17 -6.15
N VAL A 374 -3.05 -13.17 -5.49
CA VAL A 374 -3.14 -12.88 -4.05
C VAL A 374 -2.38 -13.93 -3.23
N LEU A 375 -2.53 -15.21 -3.57
CA LEU A 375 -1.86 -16.30 -2.86
C LEU A 375 -0.34 -16.28 -3.07
N VAL A 376 0.15 -16.03 -4.28
CA VAL A 376 1.59 -15.99 -4.59
C VAL A 376 2.26 -14.83 -3.87
N VAL A 377 1.74 -13.62 -3.99
CA VAL A 377 2.34 -12.46 -3.30
C VAL A 377 2.17 -12.58 -1.79
N GLY A 378 1.03 -13.07 -1.32
CA GLY A 378 0.83 -13.36 0.10
C GLY A 378 1.86 -14.34 0.66
N ALA A 379 2.14 -15.42 -0.06
CA ALA A 379 3.16 -16.40 0.35
C ALA A 379 4.58 -15.78 0.35
N LEU A 380 4.89 -14.91 -0.61
CA LEU A 380 6.18 -14.20 -0.67
C LEU A 380 6.34 -13.22 0.48
N LEU A 381 5.29 -12.47 0.83
CA LEU A 381 5.30 -11.53 1.97
C LEU A 381 5.45 -12.29 3.29
N ILE A 382 4.71 -13.37 3.51
CA ILE A 382 4.83 -14.24 4.70
C ILE A 382 6.22 -14.88 4.74
N GLY A 383 6.76 -15.31 3.60
CA GLY A 383 8.12 -15.83 3.49
C GLY A 383 9.19 -14.78 3.86
N LEU A 384 9.00 -13.53 3.43
CA LEU A 384 9.86 -12.41 3.83
C LEU A 384 9.79 -12.18 5.34
N GLU A 385 8.59 -12.15 5.92
CA GLU A 385 8.42 -12.01 7.37
C GLU A 385 9.12 -13.13 8.13
N ALA A 386 9.01 -14.38 7.66
CA ALA A 386 9.71 -15.51 8.27
C ALA A 386 11.24 -15.32 8.29
N LEU A 387 11.80 -14.76 7.20
CA LEU A 387 13.23 -14.45 7.13
C LEU A 387 13.61 -13.31 8.09
N LEU A 388 12.79 -12.28 8.22
CA LEU A 388 13.01 -11.16 9.13
C LEU A 388 12.82 -11.59 10.58
N PHE A 389 11.81 -12.38 10.89
CA PHE A 389 11.57 -12.96 12.22
C PHE A 389 12.76 -13.78 12.72
N ARG A 390 13.40 -14.55 11.83
CA ARG A 390 14.63 -15.29 12.20
C ARG A 390 15.76 -14.39 12.66
N LYS A 391 15.79 -13.14 12.22
CA LYS A 391 16.83 -12.16 12.57
C LYS A 391 16.46 -11.32 13.79
N SER A 392 15.21 -10.89 13.89
CA SER A 392 14.74 -9.92 14.90
C SER A 392 13.92 -10.55 16.02
N GLY A 393 13.31 -11.71 15.81
CA GLY A 393 12.31 -12.29 16.72
C GLY A 393 10.97 -11.54 16.75
N ALA A 394 10.77 -10.57 15.84
CA ALA A 394 9.56 -9.76 15.79
C ALA A 394 8.72 -10.04 14.54
N LEU A 395 7.40 -10.07 14.71
CA LEU A 395 6.43 -10.07 13.61
C LEU A 395 6.21 -8.60 13.19
N ILE A 396 6.65 -8.27 11.98
CA ILE A 396 6.69 -6.88 11.50
C ILE A 396 5.77 -6.61 10.32
N LEU A 397 5.27 -7.66 9.66
CA LEU A 397 4.38 -7.51 8.52
C LEU A 397 3.03 -6.98 8.98
N GLN A 398 2.51 -6.02 8.23
CA GLN A 398 1.19 -5.43 8.44
C GLN A 398 0.31 -5.63 7.21
N GLY A 399 -0.99 -5.65 7.41
CA GLY A 399 -1.96 -5.84 6.32
C GLY A 399 -1.87 -4.79 5.22
N ARG A 400 -1.34 -3.58 5.51
CA ARG A 400 -1.07 -2.55 4.49
C ARG A 400 -0.09 -3.02 3.39
N SER A 401 0.76 -4.01 3.70
CA SER A 401 1.68 -4.58 2.72
C SER A 401 0.99 -5.37 1.59
N PHE A 402 -0.30 -5.67 1.72
CA PHE A 402 -1.08 -6.35 0.69
C PHE A 402 -1.89 -5.40 -0.20
N LEU A 403 -1.84 -4.09 0.05
CA LEU A 403 -2.70 -3.13 -0.64
C LEU A 403 -2.35 -2.95 -2.13
N GLU A 404 -1.16 -3.29 -2.56
CA GLU A 404 -0.78 -3.35 -3.97
C GLU A 404 -1.60 -4.38 -4.77
N LEU A 405 -2.22 -5.36 -4.07
CA LEU A 405 -3.07 -6.40 -4.65
C LEU A 405 -4.56 -6.01 -4.72
N LEU A 406 -4.93 -4.81 -4.26
CA LEU A 406 -6.34 -4.42 -4.14
C LEU A 406 -7.20 -4.67 -5.38
N PRO A 407 -6.74 -4.41 -6.64
CA PRO A 407 -7.57 -4.72 -7.79
C PRO A 407 -7.83 -6.22 -7.97
N ALA A 408 -6.85 -7.08 -7.65
CA ALA A 408 -7.03 -8.53 -7.71
C ALA A 408 -8.00 -9.00 -6.60
N VAL A 409 -7.83 -8.51 -5.38
CA VAL A 409 -8.74 -8.78 -4.24
C VAL A 409 -10.16 -8.32 -4.58
N ALA A 410 -10.32 -7.12 -5.14
CA ALA A 410 -11.62 -6.58 -5.53
C ALA A 410 -12.27 -7.41 -6.66
N VAL A 411 -11.49 -7.90 -7.63
CA VAL A 411 -12.00 -8.82 -8.68
C VAL A 411 -12.47 -10.13 -8.06
N VAL A 412 -11.75 -10.68 -7.09
CA VAL A 412 -12.16 -11.91 -6.38
C VAL A 412 -13.44 -11.66 -5.58
N ILE A 413 -13.53 -10.55 -4.83
CA ILE A 413 -14.71 -10.23 -4.02
C ILE A 413 -15.94 -10.01 -4.92
N VAL A 414 -15.85 -9.07 -5.88
CA VAL A 414 -16.98 -8.72 -6.74
C VAL A 414 -17.38 -9.91 -7.60
N GLY A 415 -16.41 -10.56 -8.25
CA GLY A 415 -16.67 -11.70 -9.14
C GLY A 415 -17.21 -12.91 -8.39
N GLY A 416 -16.64 -13.21 -7.23
CA GLY A 416 -17.06 -14.34 -6.40
C GLY A 416 -18.47 -14.15 -5.83
N LEU A 417 -18.76 -13.01 -5.21
CA LEU A 417 -20.10 -12.74 -4.67
C LEU A 417 -21.17 -12.73 -5.75
N VAL A 418 -20.91 -12.06 -6.88
CA VAL A 418 -21.85 -12.04 -8.00
C VAL A 418 -22.05 -13.44 -8.60
N ALA A 419 -21.03 -14.28 -8.60
CA ALA A 419 -21.14 -15.64 -9.08
C ALA A 419 -22.07 -16.55 -8.25
N LEU A 420 -22.34 -16.21 -7.00
CA LEU A 420 -23.28 -16.92 -6.13
C LEU A 420 -24.74 -16.58 -6.45
N LEU A 421 -24.99 -15.46 -7.09
CA LEU A 421 -26.33 -14.98 -7.37
C LEU A 421 -26.98 -15.72 -8.57
N PRO A 422 -28.32 -15.73 -8.64
CA PRO A 422 -29.03 -16.18 -9.82
C PRO A 422 -28.66 -15.35 -11.07
N ARG A 423 -28.81 -15.98 -12.26
CA ARG A 423 -28.61 -15.28 -13.55
C ARG A 423 -29.56 -14.08 -13.64
N GLY A 424 -29.06 -12.94 -14.08
CA GLY A 424 -29.83 -11.68 -14.17
C GLY A 424 -29.68 -10.75 -12.95
N CYS A 425 -29.27 -11.26 -11.78
CA CYS A 425 -29.07 -10.45 -10.57
C CYS A 425 -27.67 -9.83 -10.47
N GLU A 426 -26.82 -9.96 -11.48
CA GLU A 426 -25.43 -9.52 -11.45
C GLU A 426 -25.28 -8.00 -11.19
N ARG A 427 -26.19 -7.19 -11.78
CA ARG A 427 -26.19 -5.73 -11.57
C ARG A 427 -26.58 -5.38 -10.14
N ALA A 428 -27.63 -6.01 -9.61
CA ALA A 428 -28.07 -5.80 -8.23
C ALA A 428 -26.97 -6.21 -7.23
N GLY A 429 -26.32 -7.34 -7.46
CA GLY A 429 -25.19 -7.78 -6.64
C GLY A 429 -24.01 -6.80 -6.68
N ALA A 430 -23.64 -6.30 -7.85
CA ALA A 430 -22.57 -5.30 -7.96
C ALA A 430 -22.92 -3.99 -7.25
N VAL A 431 -24.17 -3.53 -7.31
CA VAL A 431 -24.65 -2.36 -6.59
C VAL A 431 -24.62 -2.61 -5.08
N ALA A 432 -25.08 -3.78 -4.62
CA ALA A 432 -25.04 -4.13 -3.20
C ALA A 432 -23.61 -4.12 -2.64
N VAL A 433 -22.65 -4.72 -3.38
CA VAL A 433 -21.22 -4.70 -3.00
C VAL A 433 -20.67 -3.27 -2.96
N THR A 434 -21.06 -2.42 -3.93
CA THR A 434 -20.66 -1.01 -3.97
C THR A 434 -21.18 -0.25 -2.74
N LEU A 435 -22.45 -0.43 -2.39
CA LEU A 435 -23.07 0.22 -1.22
C LEU A 435 -22.45 -0.29 0.09
N ALA A 436 -22.15 -1.60 0.19
CA ALA A 436 -21.48 -2.16 1.35
C ALA A 436 -20.07 -1.59 1.53
N ALA A 437 -19.31 -1.45 0.44
CA ALA A 437 -17.97 -0.82 0.49
C ALA A 437 -18.04 0.64 0.91
N LEU A 438 -19.05 1.40 0.43
CA LEU A 438 -19.27 2.79 0.85
C LEU A 438 -19.64 2.87 2.34
N ALA A 439 -20.56 2.04 2.78
CA ALA A 439 -20.97 1.99 4.19
C ALA A 439 -19.79 1.64 5.11
N LEU A 440 -18.96 0.66 4.72
CA LEU A 440 -17.76 0.28 5.48
C LEU A 440 -16.76 1.44 5.57
N ASN A 441 -16.52 2.17 4.47
CA ASN A 441 -15.58 3.29 4.48
C ASN A 441 -16.07 4.46 5.36
N VAL A 442 -17.35 4.81 5.27
CA VAL A 442 -17.96 5.85 6.12
C VAL A 442 -17.92 5.42 7.58
N PHE A 443 -18.31 4.18 7.88
CA PHE A 443 -18.24 3.64 9.24
C PHE A 443 -16.81 3.65 9.80
N SER A 444 -15.83 3.28 8.99
CA SER A 444 -14.41 3.31 9.38
C SER A 444 -13.94 4.72 9.71
N LEU A 445 -14.37 5.70 8.92
CA LEU A 445 -14.07 7.12 9.19
C LEU A 445 -14.72 7.59 10.49
N MET A 446 -15.98 7.20 10.76
CA MET A 446 -16.67 7.54 12.00
C MET A 446 -15.97 6.96 13.22
N VAL A 447 -15.58 5.68 13.17
CA VAL A 447 -14.81 5.03 14.24
C VAL A 447 -13.47 5.73 14.46
N LEU A 448 -12.79 6.12 13.37
CA LEU A 448 -11.53 6.86 13.46
C LEU A 448 -11.71 8.22 14.14
N LEU A 449 -12.74 9.00 13.75
CA LEU A 449 -13.03 10.30 14.33
C LEU A 449 -13.44 10.19 15.80
N GLU A 450 -14.26 9.20 16.17
CA GLU A 450 -14.61 8.91 17.56
C GLU A 450 -13.38 8.57 18.40
N THR A 451 -12.45 7.75 17.85
CA THR A 451 -11.22 7.41 18.56
C THR A 451 -10.28 8.59 18.74
N LEU A 452 -10.25 9.53 17.78
CA LEU A 452 -9.32 10.66 17.81
C LEU A 452 -9.87 11.91 18.52
N PHE A 453 -11.18 12.09 18.56
CA PHE A 453 -11.81 13.34 19.00
C PHE A 453 -13.00 13.15 19.97
N GLY A 454 -13.44 11.92 20.22
CA GLY A 454 -14.49 11.56 21.17
C GLY A 454 -13.90 11.30 22.53
#